data_a15f2a7afc3c6fcbffb910c5e5281483
#
_entry.id   a15f2a7afc3c6fcbffb910c5e5281483
#
_cell.length_a   1.000
_cell.length_b   1.000
_cell.length_c   1.000
_cell.angle_alpha   90.00
_cell.angle_beta   90.00
_cell.angle_gamma   90.00
#
_symmetry.space_group_name_H-M   'P 1'
#
loop_
_entity.id
_entity.type
_entity.pdbx_description
1 polymer ?
#
loop_
_entity_poly.entity_id
_entity_poly.type
_entity_poly.pdbx_seq_one_letter_code
_entity_poly.pdbx_strand_id
1 'polypeptide(L)'
;YWVFTKGLGHEESTWDNLVDDALDNQKPSTSGIYAADFSRKMISIAKANADFAGVYNDIGFSQQDATKSSPPIATPGYIVSNPPYGERLGELTSLIPLFSEWGKRFKEAWKGWHVSLLSSNRDLLRVLKLRASKDYAMNNGKLECRLANYVLNEENTVQFSEDTGNHEFANRLKKNLKKLKPWLKNADTNCYRIYDADLPDYNVAVDKYGDW
;
A
#
# COMPACT_ATOMS: atom_id res chain seq x y z
N TYR A 1 -28.08 -14.42 -4.37
CA TYR A 1 -27.97 -15.88 -4.58
C TYR A 1 -26.52 -16.31 -4.42
N TRP A 2 -26.25 -17.19 -3.47
CA TRP A 2 -24.93 -17.79 -3.27
C TRP A 2 -24.75 -18.95 -4.25
N VAL A 3 -23.57 -19.06 -4.87
CA VAL A 3 -23.32 -20.11 -5.90
C VAL A 3 -23.48 -21.50 -5.35
N PHE A 4 -23.16 -21.74 -4.07
CA PHE A 4 -23.25 -23.03 -3.40
C PHE A 4 -24.69 -23.48 -3.15
N THR A 5 -25.69 -22.58 -3.14
CA THR A 5 -27.12 -22.97 -2.98
C THR A 5 -27.66 -23.78 -4.16
N LYS A 6 -26.91 -23.84 -5.27
CA LYS A 6 -27.20 -24.65 -6.45
C LYS A 6 -26.32 -25.90 -6.55
N GLY A 7 -25.48 -26.14 -5.55
CA GLY A 7 -24.55 -27.28 -5.49
C GLY A 7 -25.26 -28.60 -5.14
N LEU A 8 -24.70 -29.71 -5.63
CA LEU A 8 -25.09 -31.05 -5.20
C LEU A 8 -24.77 -31.20 -3.69
N GLY A 9 -25.78 -31.54 -2.88
CA GLY A 9 -25.65 -31.70 -1.41
C GLY A 9 -25.95 -30.43 -0.63
N HIS A 10 -26.51 -29.40 -1.26
CA HIS A 10 -27.05 -28.26 -0.51
C HIS A 10 -28.30 -28.65 0.25
N GLU A 11 -28.28 -28.48 1.57
CA GLU A 11 -29.45 -28.63 2.44
C GLU A 11 -29.94 -27.25 2.88
N GLU A 12 -31.10 -26.84 2.36
CA GLU A 12 -31.71 -25.55 2.66
C GLU A 12 -31.93 -25.34 4.16
N SER A 13 -32.43 -26.35 4.85
CA SER A 13 -32.64 -26.29 6.29
C SER A 13 -31.36 -26.06 7.10
N THR A 14 -30.24 -26.63 6.68
CA THR A 14 -28.96 -26.43 7.34
C THR A 14 -28.49 -24.97 7.09
N TRP A 15 -28.70 -24.44 5.88
CA TRP A 15 -28.37 -23.07 5.58
C TRP A 15 -29.21 -22.07 6.37
N ASP A 16 -30.54 -22.29 6.43
CA ASP A 16 -31.47 -21.42 7.16
C ASP A 16 -31.13 -21.40 8.65
N ASN A 17 -30.86 -22.56 9.25
CA ASN A 17 -30.44 -22.65 10.65
C ASN A 17 -29.15 -21.87 10.93
N LEU A 18 -28.17 -21.91 10.01
CA LEU A 18 -26.90 -21.13 10.13
C LEU A 18 -27.17 -19.64 10.01
N VAL A 19 -28.07 -19.22 9.15
CA VAL A 19 -28.45 -17.80 9.00
C VAL A 19 -29.18 -17.32 10.25
N ASP A 20 -30.14 -18.09 10.76
CA ASP A 20 -30.88 -17.76 11.98
C ASP A 20 -29.96 -17.68 13.19
N ASP A 21 -29.02 -18.62 13.36
CA ASP A 21 -28.00 -18.59 14.42
C ASP A 21 -27.09 -17.34 14.28
N ALA A 22 -26.73 -16.98 13.07
CA ALA A 22 -25.92 -15.78 12.82
C ALA A 22 -26.69 -14.48 13.15
N LEU A 23 -27.98 -14.43 12.84
CA LEU A 23 -28.85 -13.29 13.16
C LEU A 23 -29.05 -13.14 14.66
N ASP A 24 -29.30 -14.25 15.36
CA ASP A 24 -29.47 -14.26 16.80
C ASP A 24 -28.19 -13.88 17.56
N ASN A 25 -27.04 -14.15 16.98
CA ASN A 25 -25.72 -13.79 17.50
C ASN A 25 -25.22 -12.39 17.08
N GLN A 26 -26.04 -11.61 16.36
CA GLN A 26 -25.68 -10.24 16.04
C GLN A 26 -25.43 -9.41 17.30
N LYS A 27 -24.30 -8.67 17.29
CA LYS A 27 -23.92 -7.79 18.38
C LYS A 27 -23.65 -6.40 17.84
N PRO A 28 -24.08 -5.34 18.55
CA PRO A 28 -23.69 -3.98 18.16
C PRO A 28 -22.16 -3.85 18.16
N SER A 29 -21.63 -3.09 17.22
CA SER A 29 -20.20 -2.81 17.21
C SER A 29 -19.81 -2.03 18.46
N THR A 30 -18.84 -2.54 19.20
CA THR A 30 -18.26 -1.84 20.37
C THR A 30 -17.12 -0.90 19.98
N SER A 31 -16.67 -0.97 18.73
CA SER A 31 -15.57 -0.17 18.19
C SER A 31 -16.06 0.66 17.02
N GLY A 32 -15.56 1.88 16.87
CA GLY A 32 -15.83 2.70 15.69
C GLY A 32 -15.25 2.05 14.42
N ILE A 33 -16.07 1.96 13.39
CA ILE A 33 -15.67 1.51 12.05
C ILE A 33 -15.62 2.73 11.14
N TYR A 34 -14.52 2.90 10.41
CA TYR A 34 -14.30 4.06 9.55
C TYR A 34 -13.87 3.61 8.17
N ALA A 35 -14.51 4.12 7.14
CA ALA A 35 -14.17 3.85 5.75
C ALA A 35 -13.76 5.14 5.04
N ALA A 36 -12.65 5.08 4.33
CA ALA A 36 -12.13 6.22 3.59
C ALA A 36 -11.65 5.82 2.20
N ASP A 37 -11.90 6.66 1.22
CA ASP A 37 -11.38 6.52 -0.14
C ASP A 37 -11.14 7.92 -0.73
N PHE A 38 -10.16 8.04 -1.62
CA PHE A 38 -9.89 9.28 -2.34
C PHE A 38 -11.05 9.65 -3.29
N SER A 39 -11.68 8.63 -3.89
CA SER A 39 -12.74 8.79 -4.86
C SER A 39 -14.11 8.97 -4.19
N ARG A 40 -14.72 10.15 -4.40
CA ARG A 40 -16.09 10.41 -3.97
C ARG A 40 -17.08 9.36 -4.50
N LYS A 41 -16.85 8.86 -5.73
CA LYS A 41 -17.68 7.82 -6.35
C LYS A 41 -17.57 6.50 -5.55
N MET A 42 -16.36 6.10 -5.13
CA MET A 42 -16.19 4.88 -4.33
C MET A 42 -16.85 5.02 -2.97
N ILE A 43 -16.75 6.16 -2.32
CA ILE A 43 -17.48 6.44 -1.07
C ILE A 43 -19.00 6.33 -1.26
N SER A 44 -19.54 6.84 -2.37
CA SER A 44 -20.98 6.70 -2.65
C SER A 44 -21.40 5.24 -2.84
N ILE A 45 -20.59 4.43 -3.54
CA ILE A 45 -20.83 2.99 -3.73
C ILE A 45 -20.72 2.26 -2.38
N ALA A 46 -19.69 2.56 -1.58
CA ALA A 46 -19.52 1.95 -0.27
C ALA A 46 -20.70 2.23 0.67
N LYS A 47 -21.23 3.46 0.66
CA LYS A 47 -22.42 3.84 1.42
C LYS A 47 -23.66 3.03 0.97
N ALA A 48 -23.88 2.93 -0.33
CA ALA A 48 -25.01 2.15 -0.86
C ALA A 48 -24.90 0.65 -0.52
N ASN A 49 -23.69 0.09 -0.57
CA ASN A 49 -23.45 -1.29 -0.17
C ASN A 49 -23.68 -1.50 1.34
N ALA A 50 -23.25 -0.56 2.18
CA ALA A 50 -23.48 -0.62 3.63
C ALA A 50 -24.97 -0.48 3.98
N ASP A 51 -25.70 0.37 3.27
CA ASP A 51 -27.16 0.52 3.42
C ASP A 51 -27.87 -0.77 3.03
N PHE A 52 -27.51 -1.36 1.89
CA PHE A 52 -28.05 -2.64 1.45
C PHE A 52 -27.75 -3.77 2.44
N ALA A 53 -26.59 -3.74 3.10
CA ALA A 53 -26.21 -4.72 4.13
C ALA A 53 -26.79 -4.40 5.52
N GLY A 54 -27.54 -3.29 5.70
CA GLY A 54 -28.13 -2.89 6.98
C GLY A 54 -27.14 -2.36 8.02
N VAL A 55 -25.90 -2.00 7.61
CA VAL A 55 -24.83 -1.56 8.52
C VAL A 55 -24.37 -0.11 8.27
N TYR A 56 -25.15 0.67 7.54
CA TYR A 56 -24.80 2.04 7.17
C TYR A 56 -24.50 2.93 8.39
N ASN A 57 -25.31 2.78 9.45
CA ASN A 57 -25.18 3.59 10.67
C ASN A 57 -23.99 3.22 11.55
N ASP A 58 -23.38 2.04 11.31
CA ASP A 58 -22.22 1.57 12.09
C ASP A 58 -20.89 2.06 11.52
N ILE A 59 -20.91 2.69 10.33
CA ILE A 59 -19.70 3.05 9.58
C ILE A 59 -19.63 4.55 9.34
N GLY A 60 -18.55 5.18 9.81
CA GLY A 60 -18.20 6.57 9.47
C GLY A 60 -17.51 6.63 8.11
N PHE A 61 -18.12 7.30 7.12
CA PHE A 61 -17.57 7.42 5.77
C PHE A 61 -16.93 8.79 5.54
N SER A 62 -15.73 8.81 4.97
CA SER A 62 -15.03 10.04 4.61
C SER A 62 -14.33 9.95 3.25
N GLN A 63 -14.33 11.07 2.52
CA GLN A 63 -13.47 11.19 1.35
C GLN A 63 -12.11 11.70 1.82
N GLN A 64 -11.07 10.89 1.70
CA GLN A 64 -9.72 11.23 2.14
C GLN A 64 -8.64 10.71 1.19
N ASP A 65 -7.59 11.50 1.07
CA ASP A 65 -6.33 11.09 0.47
C ASP A 65 -5.50 10.34 1.53
N ALA A 66 -5.12 9.09 1.26
CA ALA A 66 -4.35 8.24 2.16
C ALA A 66 -3.04 8.91 2.61
N THR A 67 -2.39 9.67 1.73
CA THR A 67 -1.13 10.38 2.00
C THR A 67 -1.30 11.57 2.96
N LYS A 68 -2.53 12.04 3.18
CA LYS A 68 -2.88 13.17 4.04
C LYS A 68 -3.79 12.76 5.20
N SER A 69 -4.14 11.48 5.27
CA SER A 69 -5.08 10.95 6.26
C SER A 69 -4.54 11.09 7.69
N SER A 70 -5.45 11.15 8.64
CA SER A 70 -5.15 11.12 10.07
C SER A 70 -6.16 10.23 10.79
N PRO A 71 -5.78 9.71 11.98
CA PRO A 71 -6.67 8.89 12.77
C PRO A 71 -8.03 9.57 13.01
N PRO A 72 -9.14 8.85 12.81
CA PRO A 72 -10.47 9.38 13.09
C PRO A 72 -10.77 9.50 14.60
N ILE A 73 -10.01 8.80 15.40
CA ILE A 73 -10.10 8.77 16.87
C ILE A 73 -8.70 8.77 17.48
N ALA A 74 -8.62 9.20 18.75
CA ALA A 74 -7.33 9.28 19.46
C ALA A 74 -6.77 7.91 19.88
N THR A 75 -7.65 6.94 20.12
CA THR A 75 -7.22 5.58 20.53
C THR A 75 -6.72 4.81 19.32
N PRO A 76 -5.51 4.25 19.38
CA PRO A 76 -4.99 3.41 18.28
C PRO A 76 -5.88 2.22 17.99
N GLY A 77 -5.94 1.85 16.72
CA GLY A 77 -6.72 0.73 16.21
C GLY A 77 -6.04 0.04 15.04
N TYR A 78 -6.84 -0.42 14.09
CA TYR A 78 -6.39 -1.19 12.93
C TYR A 78 -6.76 -0.47 11.63
N ILE A 79 -5.81 -0.42 10.71
CA ILE A 79 -6.00 0.00 9.32
C ILE A 79 -5.90 -1.24 8.46
N VAL A 80 -6.91 -1.47 7.62
CA VAL A 80 -6.91 -2.56 6.63
C VAL A 80 -7.11 -1.95 5.26
N SER A 81 -6.26 -2.28 4.31
CA SER A 81 -6.39 -1.76 2.95
C SER A 81 -5.93 -2.77 1.90
N ASN A 82 -6.61 -2.71 0.76
CA ASN A 82 -6.26 -3.40 -0.48
C ASN A 82 -5.93 -2.32 -1.53
N PRO A 83 -4.71 -1.73 -1.51
CA PRO A 83 -4.35 -0.65 -2.41
C PRO A 83 -4.10 -1.14 -3.84
N PRO A 84 -4.00 -0.26 -4.84
CA PRO A 84 -3.65 -0.65 -6.20
C PRO A 84 -2.26 -1.30 -6.27
N TYR A 85 -2.11 -2.33 -7.11
CA TYR A 85 -0.88 -3.14 -7.20
C TYR A 85 0.06 -2.74 -8.33
N GLY A 86 -0.40 -1.91 -9.28
CA GLY A 86 0.40 -1.53 -10.45
C GLY A 86 0.53 -2.67 -11.47
N GLU A 87 -0.56 -3.34 -11.78
CA GLU A 87 -0.57 -4.50 -12.71
C GLU A 87 -0.37 -4.09 -14.16
N ARG A 88 -0.68 -2.84 -14.51
CA ARG A 88 -0.52 -2.33 -15.87
C ARG A 88 0.84 -1.67 -16.06
N LEU A 89 1.39 -1.83 -17.26
CA LEU A 89 2.65 -1.20 -17.64
C LEU A 89 2.55 0.32 -17.43
N GLY A 90 3.47 0.90 -16.65
CA GLY A 90 3.49 2.34 -16.31
C GLY A 90 2.73 2.74 -15.04
N GLU A 91 1.81 1.94 -14.52
CA GLU A 91 1.12 2.24 -13.26
C GLU A 91 2.09 2.21 -12.06
N LEU A 92 3.06 1.30 -12.08
CA LEU A 92 4.02 1.15 -10.97
C LEU A 92 4.77 2.46 -10.69
N THR A 93 5.20 3.17 -11.73
CA THR A 93 5.93 4.43 -11.60
C THR A 93 5.11 5.50 -10.89
N SER A 94 3.79 5.54 -11.13
CA SER A 94 2.88 6.48 -10.46
C SER A 94 2.54 6.09 -9.03
N LEU A 95 2.62 4.80 -8.69
CA LEU A 95 2.34 4.28 -7.35
C LEU A 95 3.51 4.44 -6.37
N ILE A 96 4.75 4.47 -6.85
CA ILE A 96 5.93 4.66 -6.00
C ILE A 96 5.84 5.94 -5.15
N PRO A 97 5.54 7.14 -5.72
CA PRO A 97 5.34 8.33 -4.91
C PRO A 97 4.21 8.21 -3.91
N LEU A 98 3.07 7.61 -4.31
CA LEU A 98 1.93 7.38 -3.43
C LEU A 98 2.32 6.55 -2.20
N PHE A 99 2.98 5.40 -2.40
CA PHE A 99 3.40 4.53 -1.30
C PHE A 99 4.50 5.18 -0.44
N SER A 100 5.40 5.96 -1.03
CA SER A 100 6.42 6.71 -0.30
C SER A 100 5.80 7.73 0.66
N GLU A 101 4.90 8.57 0.16
CA GLU A 101 4.21 9.57 0.96
C GLU A 101 3.28 8.93 2.00
N TRP A 102 2.60 7.83 1.64
CA TRP A 102 1.76 7.08 2.58
C TRP A 102 2.58 6.48 3.72
N GLY A 103 3.76 5.91 3.42
CA GLY A 103 4.68 5.42 4.43
C GLY A 103 5.18 6.52 5.38
N LYS A 104 5.48 7.72 4.88
CA LYS A 104 5.78 8.90 5.72
C LYS A 104 4.59 9.25 6.61
N ARG A 105 3.39 9.30 6.02
CA ARG A 105 2.17 9.64 6.76
C ARG A 105 1.86 8.65 7.87
N PHE A 106 2.07 7.36 7.65
CA PHE A 106 1.96 6.35 8.70
C PHE A 106 2.87 6.64 9.90
N LYS A 107 4.11 7.02 9.64
CA LYS A 107 5.08 7.36 10.69
C LYS A 107 4.75 8.62 11.46
N GLU A 108 4.21 9.62 10.78
CA GLU A 108 3.92 10.93 11.35
C GLU A 108 2.62 10.95 12.18
N ALA A 109 1.54 10.38 11.62
CA ALA A 109 0.21 10.59 12.14
C ALA A 109 -0.42 9.37 12.81
N TRP A 110 0.06 8.14 12.50
CA TRP A 110 -0.60 6.91 12.89
C TRP A 110 0.16 6.11 13.95
N LYS A 111 0.93 6.78 14.81
CA LYS A 111 1.71 6.14 15.87
C LYS A 111 0.83 5.27 16.76
N GLY A 112 1.29 4.05 17.06
CA GLY A 112 0.57 3.06 17.88
C GLY A 112 -0.45 2.20 17.11
N TRP A 113 -0.79 2.57 15.88
CA TRP A 113 -1.75 1.81 15.07
C TRP A 113 -1.14 0.55 14.45
N HIS A 114 -2.01 -0.39 14.13
CA HIS A 114 -1.68 -1.58 13.34
C HIS A 114 -2.15 -1.37 11.91
N VAL A 115 -1.35 -1.82 10.95
CA VAL A 115 -1.66 -1.70 9.51
C VAL A 115 -1.57 -3.05 8.86
N SER A 116 -2.58 -3.44 8.09
CA SER A 116 -2.62 -4.65 7.28
C SER A 116 -2.86 -4.29 5.83
N LEU A 117 -1.88 -4.55 4.97
CA LEU A 117 -1.95 -4.24 3.54
C LEU A 117 -1.89 -5.53 2.72
N LEU A 118 -2.88 -5.70 1.85
CA LEU A 118 -2.87 -6.76 0.84
C LEU A 118 -2.24 -6.20 -0.44
N SER A 119 -1.22 -6.88 -0.99
CA SER A 119 -0.60 -6.48 -2.25
C SER A 119 0.02 -7.67 -2.97
N SER A 120 -0.11 -7.72 -4.29
CA SER A 120 0.65 -8.63 -5.16
C SER A 120 2.07 -8.12 -5.43
N ASN A 121 2.35 -6.84 -5.15
CA ASN A 121 3.62 -6.19 -5.46
C ASN A 121 4.43 -5.91 -4.18
N ARG A 122 5.47 -6.73 -3.96
CA ARG A 122 6.36 -6.59 -2.80
C ARG A 122 7.20 -5.32 -2.82
N ASP A 123 7.55 -4.83 -4.00
CA ASP A 123 8.41 -3.65 -4.12
C ASP A 123 7.63 -2.40 -3.69
N LEU A 124 6.33 -2.30 -4.00
CA LEU A 124 5.49 -1.23 -3.46
C LEU A 124 5.42 -1.28 -1.92
N LEU A 125 5.30 -2.48 -1.32
CA LEU A 125 5.31 -2.60 0.14
C LEU A 125 6.65 -2.14 0.75
N ARG A 126 7.78 -2.38 0.07
CA ARG A 126 9.11 -1.89 0.50
C ARG A 126 9.23 -0.38 0.45
N VAL A 127 8.56 0.27 -0.53
CA VAL A 127 8.56 1.75 -0.65
C VAL A 127 7.98 2.45 0.58
N LEU A 128 7.08 1.80 1.34
CA LEU A 128 6.57 2.33 2.62
C LEU A 128 7.69 2.56 3.65
N LYS A 129 8.84 1.88 3.51
CA LYS A 129 9.96 1.90 4.47
C LYS A 129 9.50 1.55 5.89
N LEU A 130 8.59 0.58 5.99
CA LEU A 130 8.10 -0.02 7.23
C LEU A 130 8.58 -1.46 7.32
N ARG A 131 8.92 -1.91 8.52
CA ARG A 131 9.26 -3.30 8.81
C ARG A 131 8.00 -4.07 9.14
N ALA A 132 7.65 -5.06 8.31
CA ALA A 132 6.51 -5.92 8.58
C ALA A 132 6.76 -6.79 9.82
N SER A 133 5.79 -6.86 10.71
CA SER A 133 5.82 -7.75 11.87
C SER A 133 5.47 -9.18 11.48
N LYS A 134 4.55 -9.33 10.52
CA LYS A 134 4.14 -10.61 9.93
C LYS A 134 3.79 -10.41 8.46
N ASP A 135 3.97 -11.47 7.67
CA ASP A 135 3.72 -11.47 6.24
C ASP A 135 3.16 -12.84 5.83
N TYR A 136 1.93 -12.86 5.33
CA TYR A 136 1.21 -14.08 4.95
C TYR A 136 1.05 -14.15 3.44
N ALA A 137 1.32 -15.33 2.85
CA ALA A 137 0.96 -15.61 1.46
C ALA A 137 -0.55 -15.80 1.37
N MET A 138 -1.17 -15.11 0.43
CA MET A 138 -2.61 -15.17 0.15
C MET A 138 -2.85 -15.12 -1.35
N ASN A 139 -4.03 -15.56 -1.78
CA ASN A 139 -4.46 -15.41 -3.16
C ASN A 139 -5.66 -14.47 -3.24
N ASN A 140 -5.61 -13.52 -4.17
CA ASN A 140 -6.74 -12.69 -4.56
C ASN A 140 -7.18 -13.12 -5.97
N GLY A 141 -8.11 -14.05 -6.03
CA GLY A 141 -8.45 -14.75 -7.26
C GLY A 141 -7.25 -15.55 -7.78
N LYS A 142 -6.73 -15.20 -8.96
CA LYS A 142 -5.54 -15.83 -9.58
C LYS A 142 -4.22 -15.16 -9.19
N LEU A 143 -4.28 -14.02 -8.49
CA LEU A 143 -3.09 -13.26 -8.11
C LEU A 143 -2.53 -13.77 -6.79
N GLU A 144 -1.24 -14.08 -6.80
CA GLU A 144 -0.48 -14.31 -5.59
C GLU A 144 -0.24 -12.98 -4.88
N CYS A 145 -0.77 -12.86 -3.68
CA CYS A 145 -0.67 -11.66 -2.86
C CYS A 145 0.07 -11.93 -1.55
N ARG A 146 0.45 -10.85 -0.90
CA ARG A 146 0.96 -10.85 0.46
C ARG A 146 0.07 -9.97 1.33
N LEU A 147 -0.34 -10.48 2.47
CA LEU A 147 -0.93 -9.68 3.55
C LEU A 147 0.19 -9.30 4.51
N ALA A 148 0.70 -8.11 4.37
CA ALA A 148 1.77 -7.58 5.19
C ALA A 148 1.18 -6.80 6.38
N ASN A 149 1.57 -7.19 7.60
CA ASN A 149 1.12 -6.57 8.84
C ASN A 149 2.26 -5.76 9.45
N TYR A 150 1.94 -4.53 9.84
CA TYR A 150 2.87 -3.59 10.45
C TYR A 150 2.32 -3.11 11.79
N VAL A 151 3.22 -2.90 12.75
CA VAL A 151 2.92 -2.20 13.99
C VAL A 151 3.65 -0.85 13.93
N LEU A 152 2.91 0.24 14.02
CA LEU A 152 3.48 1.59 13.93
C LEU A 152 4.03 2.03 15.31
N ASN A 153 4.91 1.21 15.86
CA ASN A 153 5.66 1.46 17.09
C ASN A 153 6.88 2.36 16.83
N GLU A 154 7.67 2.62 17.86
CA GLU A 154 8.86 3.45 17.74
C GLU A 154 9.85 2.93 16.71
N GLU A 155 10.06 1.61 16.59
CA GLU A 155 10.97 1.02 15.61
C GLU A 155 10.57 1.34 14.17
N ASN A 156 9.25 1.37 13.89
CA ASN A 156 8.72 1.68 12.57
C ASN A 156 8.49 3.17 12.33
N THR A 157 8.37 3.97 13.40
CA THR A 157 8.07 5.40 13.31
C THR A 157 9.29 6.30 13.53
N VAL A 158 10.42 5.74 13.94
CA VAL A 158 11.70 6.46 13.85
C VAL A 158 11.86 6.89 12.39
N GLN A 159 11.80 8.19 12.17
CA GLN A 159 12.24 8.74 10.90
C GLN A 159 13.73 8.34 10.78
N PHE A 160 14.02 7.37 9.93
CA PHE A 160 15.36 7.32 9.39
C PHE A 160 15.55 8.69 8.77
N SER A 161 16.41 9.50 9.37
CA SER A 161 16.80 10.78 8.81
C SER A 161 17.04 10.55 7.31
N GLU A 162 16.53 11.42 6.47
CA GLU A 162 16.74 11.34 5.02
C GLU A 162 18.25 11.24 4.66
N ASP A 163 19.08 11.41 5.66
CA ASP A 163 20.54 11.40 5.61
C ASP A 163 21.19 10.01 5.71
N THR A 164 20.45 8.93 5.98
CA THR A 164 20.89 7.55 5.72
C THR A 164 20.45 7.05 4.35
N GLY A 165 20.04 7.99 3.50
CA GLY A 165 19.90 7.77 2.08
C GLY A 165 21.24 7.31 1.55
N ASN A 166 21.23 6.20 0.94
CA ASN A 166 22.29 5.43 0.36
C ASN A 166 23.34 6.30 -0.32
N HIS A 167 24.22 6.88 0.50
CA HIS A 167 25.35 7.69 0.04
C HIS A 167 26.20 6.91 -0.96
N GLU A 168 26.15 5.55 -0.89
CA GLU A 168 26.92 4.71 -1.79
C GLU A 168 26.48 4.85 -3.24
N PHE A 169 25.17 4.78 -3.53
CA PHE A 169 24.63 4.99 -4.88
C PHE A 169 24.87 6.44 -5.36
N ALA A 170 24.52 7.41 -4.53
CA ALA A 170 24.74 8.82 -4.85
C ALA A 170 26.22 9.16 -5.07
N ASN A 171 27.11 8.58 -4.23
CA ASN A 171 28.55 8.76 -4.36
C ASN A 171 29.07 8.06 -5.62
N ARG A 172 28.53 6.87 -5.97
CA ARG A 172 28.88 6.19 -7.22
C ARG A 172 28.47 7.01 -8.43
N LEU A 173 27.25 7.56 -8.47
CA LEU A 173 26.80 8.46 -9.53
C LEU A 173 27.71 9.69 -9.67
N LYS A 174 28.03 10.37 -8.56
CA LYS A 174 28.95 11.52 -8.54
C LYS A 174 30.34 11.15 -9.07
N LYS A 175 30.87 9.97 -8.66
CA LYS A 175 32.17 9.46 -9.12
C LYS A 175 32.16 9.17 -10.61
N ASN A 176 31.10 8.55 -11.13
CA ASN A 176 30.95 8.26 -12.56
C ASN A 176 30.84 9.53 -13.38
N LEU A 177 30.00 10.49 -12.95
CA LEU A 177 29.93 11.80 -13.59
C LEU A 177 31.29 12.50 -13.62
N LYS A 178 32.08 12.43 -12.54
CA LYS A 178 33.41 13.02 -12.51
C LYS A 178 34.36 12.36 -13.53
N LYS A 179 34.26 11.04 -13.72
CA LYS A 179 35.04 10.29 -14.71
C LYS A 179 34.63 10.66 -16.16
N LEU A 180 33.33 10.88 -16.39
CA LEU A 180 32.79 11.22 -17.70
C LEU A 180 33.10 12.68 -18.13
N LYS A 181 33.35 13.60 -17.17
CA LYS A 181 33.60 15.03 -17.47
C LYS A 181 34.66 15.29 -18.52
N PRO A 182 35.87 14.65 -18.53
CA PRO A 182 36.86 14.89 -19.56
C PRO A 182 36.40 14.48 -20.96
N TRP A 183 35.71 13.34 -21.07
CA TRP A 183 35.15 12.82 -22.30
C TRP A 183 34.01 13.74 -22.81
N LEU A 184 33.12 14.17 -21.95
CA LEU A 184 31.98 15.05 -22.26
C LEU A 184 32.42 16.42 -22.81
N LYS A 185 33.61 16.88 -22.46
CA LYS A 185 34.15 18.15 -23.03
C LYS A 185 34.46 18.06 -24.52
N ASN A 186 34.74 16.86 -25.02
CA ASN A 186 35.11 16.59 -26.39
C ASN A 186 34.06 15.81 -27.18
N ALA A 187 33.00 15.35 -26.49
CA ALA A 187 31.92 14.59 -27.12
C ALA A 187 30.86 15.55 -27.67
N ASP A 188 30.46 15.32 -28.91
CA ASP A 188 29.35 16.04 -29.53
C ASP A 188 28.02 15.36 -29.20
N THR A 189 27.79 15.12 -27.91
CA THR A 189 26.55 14.51 -27.41
C THR A 189 26.24 14.96 -26.00
N ASN A 190 24.94 15.13 -25.72
CA ASN A 190 24.38 15.36 -24.38
C ASN A 190 23.57 14.17 -23.85
N CYS A 191 23.65 13.00 -24.55
CA CYS A 191 22.99 11.74 -24.17
C CYS A 191 24.06 10.71 -23.83
N TYR A 192 24.08 10.24 -22.58
CA TYR A 192 25.08 9.29 -22.11
C TYR A 192 24.65 8.52 -20.86
N ARG A 193 25.21 7.33 -20.67
CA ARG A 193 24.99 6.52 -19.47
C ARG A 193 25.90 6.99 -18.34
N ILE A 194 25.28 7.22 -17.18
CA ILE A 194 25.98 7.64 -15.95
C ILE A 194 26.29 6.42 -15.08
N TYR A 195 25.40 5.42 -15.08
CA TYR A 195 25.47 4.27 -14.19
C TYR A 195 24.89 3.04 -14.88
N ASP A 196 25.51 1.86 -14.69
CA ASP A 196 25.10 0.60 -15.27
C ASP A 196 25.39 -0.54 -14.30
N ALA A 197 24.47 -0.76 -13.33
CA ALA A 197 24.55 -1.83 -12.35
C ALA A 197 25.92 -1.97 -11.63
N ASP A 198 26.62 -0.84 -11.40
CA ASP A 198 27.97 -0.82 -10.79
C ASP A 198 28.02 -1.33 -9.35
N LEU A 199 26.88 -1.40 -8.66
CA LEU A 199 26.75 -1.84 -7.28
C LEU A 199 25.76 -3.01 -7.22
N PRO A 200 26.06 -4.08 -6.45
CA PRO A 200 25.23 -5.29 -6.39
C PRO A 200 23.78 -5.02 -5.96
N ASP A 201 23.58 -4.04 -5.06
CA ASP A 201 22.28 -3.71 -4.49
C ASP A 201 21.45 -2.77 -5.41
N TYR A 202 22.05 -2.27 -6.50
CA TYR A 202 21.44 -1.33 -7.44
C TYR A 202 21.58 -1.81 -8.88
N ASN A 203 20.81 -2.81 -9.22
CA ASN A 203 20.78 -3.37 -10.57
C ASN A 203 19.90 -2.53 -11.50
N VAL A 204 20.32 -1.28 -11.75
CA VAL A 204 19.64 -0.31 -12.61
C VAL A 204 20.62 0.37 -13.54
N ALA A 205 20.13 0.93 -14.65
CA ALA A 205 20.88 1.85 -15.50
C ALA A 205 20.36 3.27 -15.31
N VAL A 206 21.27 4.25 -15.30
CA VAL A 206 20.93 5.68 -15.26
C VAL A 206 21.52 6.35 -16.46
N ASP A 207 20.67 6.83 -17.33
CA ASP A 207 21.01 7.53 -18.56
C ASP A 207 20.57 9.00 -18.47
N LYS A 208 21.36 9.88 -19.05
CA LYS A 208 21.00 11.29 -19.25
C LYS A 208 20.66 11.51 -20.72
N TYR A 209 19.56 12.20 -20.99
CA TYR A 209 19.09 12.58 -22.31
C TYR A 209 18.85 14.10 -22.35
N GLY A 210 19.76 14.85 -22.94
CA GLY A 210 19.64 16.31 -23.02
C GLY A 210 19.61 16.97 -21.64
N ASP A 211 18.59 17.79 -21.42
CA ASP A 211 18.37 18.50 -20.15
C ASP A 211 17.47 17.74 -19.16
N TRP A 212 17.15 16.50 -19.49
CA TRP A 212 16.35 15.57 -18.67
C TRP A 212 17.22 14.68 -17.80
#